data_28a42b176843d3f67d9e77fce2bfa16c
#
_entry.id   28a42b176843d3f67d9e77fce2bfa16c
#
_cell.length_a   1.000
_cell.length_b   1.000
_cell.length_c   1.000
_cell.angle_alpha   90.00
_cell.angle_beta   90.00
_cell.angle_gamma   90.00
#
_symmetry.space_group_name_H-M   'P 1'
#
loop_
_entity.id
_entity.type
_entity.pdbx_description
1 polymer ?
#
loop_
_entity_poly.entity_id
_entity_poly.type
_entity_poly.pdbx_seq_one_letter_code
_entity_poly.pdbx_strand_id
1 'polypeptide(L)'
;MSDRTTLDLPAYGLGAAGLGNLYAAISDEQAYATLAAAEQAGMNLFDTAPHYGHGLSEQRIGAFLSKKDYRPAISTKVGRRLVPVGSRDMPDNGFESPAPFIPEFDYSAKGIRDSFVSSQKRLGVDVVNMLLLHDVGEKTHGDAHEAVLAQALDEALPEMAALKAEGKTKWIGLGVNEIEVCERVLDRIDLDVLLIAGRYTLLEHDNSLPFLDECNRRGVRVIIGGAFNSGLLVASGNEPLRYDYVDAPEWAVERVGQMREACAVYDVPLPAAALQFCGAHPAVTSVIPGARSAEQVHQIARWTEMEIDPGLWNLLREKCLISKTVPVPS
;
A
#
# COMPACT_ATOMS: atom_id res chain seq x y z
N MET A 1 -28.10 -7.48 8.10
CA MET A 1 -27.10 -6.37 8.14
C MET A 1 -26.02 -6.86 9.08
N SER A 2 -24.88 -7.31 8.54
CA SER A 2 -23.75 -7.70 9.37
C SER A 2 -23.21 -6.42 10.02
N ASP A 3 -22.97 -6.50 11.32
CA ASP A 3 -22.28 -5.47 12.08
C ASP A 3 -20.87 -5.31 11.49
N ARG A 4 -20.72 -4.36 10.52
CA ARG A 4 -19.41 -4.02 9.97
C ARG A 4 -18.69 -3.27 11.08
N THR A 5 -17.93 -4.02 11.90
CA THR A 5 -17.03 -3.46 12.89
C THR A 5 -16.26 -2.30 12.23
N THR A 6 -16.38 -1.11 12.79
CA THR A 6 -15.70 0.09 12.30
C THR A 6 -14.21 -0.19 12.12
N LEU A 7 -13.71 0.00 10.89
CA LEU A 7 -12.28 -0.10 10.60
C LEU A 7 -11.62 1.14 11.23
N ASP A 8 -11.30 1.03 12.52
CA ASP A 8 -10.62 2.10 13.28
C ASP A 8 -9.11 1.98 13.01
N LEU A 9 -8.65 2.67 11.98
CA LEU A 9 -7.25 2.75 11.59
C LEU A 9 -6.75 4.19 11.72
N PRO A 10 -5.44 4.39 11.97
CA PRO A 10 -4.86 5.72 11.93
C PRO A 10 -4.97 6.29 10.51
N ALA A 11 -5.13 7.61 10.39
CA ALA A 11 -5.18 8.30 9.09
C ALA A 11 -3.92 8.02 8.25
N TYR A 12 -2.78 7.78 8.90
CA TYR A 12 -1.52 7.44 8.27
C TYR A 12 -0.90 6.20 8.90
N GLY A 13 -0.46 5.27 8.06
CA GLY A 13 0.28 4.07 8.45
C GLY A 13 1.64 4.01 7.76
N LEU A 14 2.34 2.89 7.89
CA LEU A 14 3.64 2.64 7.26
C LEU A 14 3.52 1.55 6.21
N GLY A 15 3.85 1.88 4.94
CA GLY A 15 4.11 0.91 3.89
C GLY A 15 5.51 0.30 4.05
N ALA A 16 5.58 -0.99 4.33
CA ALA A 16 6.83 -1.64 4.75
C ALA A 16 7.61 -2.33 3.61
N ALA A 17 7.35 -2.00 2.33
CA ALA A 17 8.16 -2.52 1.22
C ALA A 17 9.63 -2.13 1.33
N GLY A 18 9.91 -0.91 1.84
CA GLY A 18 11.28 -0.44 2.13
C GLY A 18 11.99 -1.26 3.20
N LEU A 19 11.25 -1.85 4.15
CA LEU A 19 11.81 -2.77 5.14
C LEU A 19 12.16 -4.15 4.54
N GLY A 20 11.68 -4.45 3.34
CA GLY A 20 12.10 -5.58 2.52
C GLY A 20 13.27 -5.27 1.59
N ASN A 21 13.95 -4.12 1.75
CA ASN A 21 15.05 -3.67 0.90
C ASN A 21 14.61 -3.26 -0.52
N LEU A 22 13.42 -2.73 -0.70
CA LEU A 22 13.00 -2.20 -2.01
C LEU A 22 13.93 -1.06 -2.42
N TYR A 23 14.57 -1.18 -3.59
CA TYR A 23 15.54 -0.28 -4.22
C TYR A 23 16.87 -0.07 -3.47
N ALA A 24 16.99 -0.43 -2.20
CA ALA A 24 18.23 -0.30 -1.45
C ALA A 24 18.19 -1.19 -0.21
N ALA A 25 19.32 -1.86 0.07
CA ALA A 25 19.49 -2.64 1.29
C ALA A 25 19.60 -1.71 2.51
N ILE A 26 18.92 -2.08 3.59
CA ILE A 26 19.06 -1.47 4.91
C ILE A 26 19.42 -2.53 5.95
N SER A 27 20.00 -2.10 7.07
CA SER A 27 20.30 -3.02 8.17
C SER A 27 19.04 -3.31 9.01
N ASP A 28 19.08 -4.36 9.83
CA ASP A 28 18.00 -4.70 10.76
C ASP A 28 17.82 -3.63 11.83
N GLU A 29 18.92 -2.97 12.26
CA GLU A 29 18.89 -1.85 13.20
C GLU A 29 18.16 -0.64 12.58
N GLN A 30 18.42 -0.36 11.30
CA GLN A 30 17.75 0.72 10.59
C GLN A 30 16.26 0.40 10.41
N ALA A 31 15.91 -0.84 10.08
CA ALA A 31 14.52 -1.28 10.00
C ALA A 31 13.80 -1.16 11.35
N TYR A 32 14.45 -1.57 12.44
CA TYR A 32 13.92 -1.41 13.81
C TYR A 32 13.70 0.06 14.16
N ALA A 33 14.68 0.93 13.88
CA ALA A 33 14.57 2.37 14.13
C ALA A 33 13.42 3.01 13.33
N THR A 34 13.21 2.55 12.08
CA THR A 34 12.09 3.00 11.22
C THR A 34 10.74 2.63 11.83
N LEU A 35 10.58 1.39 12.29
CA LEU A 35 9.35 0.92 12.95
C LEU A 35 9.10 1.65 14.29
N ALA A 36 10.16 1.89 15.07
CA ALA A 36 10.05 2.63 16.32
C ALA A 36 9.65 4.10 16.09
N ALA A 37 10.19 4.74 15.06
CA ALA A 37 9.81 6.09 14.68
C ALA A 37 8.34 6.15 14.21
N ALA A 38 7.88 5.15 13.43
CA ALA A 38 6.49 5.06 12.99
C ALA A 38 5.52 4.90 14.18
N GLU A 39 5.85 4.04 15.14
CA GLU A 39 5.10 3.91 16.39
C GLU A 39 5.00 5.25 17.15
N GLN A 40 6.13 5.95 17.31
CA GLN A 40 6.19 7.26 18.00
C GLN A 40 5.38 8.34 17.26
N ALA A 41 5.34 8.28 15.94
CA ALA A 41 4.56 9.19 15.09
C ALA A 41 3.06 8.81 15.00
N GLY A 42 2.60 7.80 15.74
CA GLY A 42 1.20 7.37 15.69
C GLY A 42 0.81 6.60 14.41
N MET A 43 1.76 6.23 13.57
CA MET A 43 1.53 5.42 12.35
C MET A 43 1.32 3.94 12.72
N ASN A 44 0.25 3.65 13.46
CA ASN A 44 -0.01 2.37 14.10
C ASN A 44 -0.70 1.33 13.18
N LEU A 45 -0.48 1.46 11.88
CA LEU A 45 -0.81 0.47 10.84
C LEU A 45 0.47 0.15 10.06
N PHE A 46 0.88 -1.11 10.04
CA PHE A 46 2.01 -1.59 9.23
C PHE A 46 1.49 -2.51 8.14
N ASP A 47 1.68 -2.11 6.88
CA ASP A 47 1.35 -2.93 5.71
C ASP A 47 2.59 -3.59 5.16
N THR A 48 2.54 -4.91 5.04
CA THR A 48 3.61 -5.75 4.53
C THR A 48 3.10 -6.80 3.55
N ALA A 49 3.98 -7.67 3.06
CA ALA A 49 3.65 -8.82 2.21
C ALA A 49 4.76 -9.87 2.21
N PRO A 50 4.45 -11.14 1.92
CA PRO A 50 5.47 -12.15 1.63
C PRO A 50 6.43 -11.72 0.49
N HIS A 51 5.90 -11.01 -0.50
CA HIS A 51 6.69 -10.49 -1.61
C HIS A 51 7.78 -9.50 -1.18
N TYR A 52 7.57 -8.72 -0.11
CA TYR A 52 8.47 -7.65 0.28
C TYR A 52 9.78 -8.19 0.86
N GLY A 53 10.82 -8.18 0.02
CA GLY A 53 12.10 -8.77 0.32
C GLY A 53 12.03 -10.28 0.56
N HIS A 54 11.07 -10.96 -0.09
CA HIS A 54 10.84 -12.39 0.01
C HIS A 54 10.63 -12.87 1.46
N GLY A 55 9.85 -12.08 2.21
CA GLY A 55 9.52 -12.32 3.62
C GLY A 55 10.38 -11.55 4.62
N LEU A 56 11.42 -10.83 4.17
CA LEU A 56 12.31 -10.05 5.03
C LEU A 56 11.57 -8.95 5.80
N SER A 57 10.65 -8.24 5.11
CA SER A 57 9.83 -7.21 5.75
C SER A 57 8.99 -7.77 6.90
N GLU A 58 8.31 -8.90 6.69
CA GLU A 58 7.53 -9.56 7.74
C GLU A 58 8.40 -10.05 8.90
N GLN A 59 9.60 -10.59 8.62
CA GLN A 59 10.56 -11.00 9.66
C GLN A 59 11.00 -9.81 10.52
N ARG A 60 11.30 -8.66 9.91
CA ARG A 60 11.71 -7.43 10.61
C ARG A 60 10.59 -6.86 11.47
N ILE A 61 9.36 -6.86 10.95
CA ILE A 61 8.18 -6.48 11.74
C ILE A 61 7.98 -7.46 12.90
N GLY A 62 8.05 -8.77 12.67
CA GLY A 62 7.94 -9.78 13.72
C GLY A 62 9.01 -9.63 14.82
N ALA A 63 10.26 -9.38 14.44
CA ALA A 63 11.35 -9.11 15.38
C ALA A 63 11.13 -7.83 16.19
N PHE A 64 10.53 -6.79 15.59
CA PHE A 64 10.13 -5.58 16.30
C PHE A 64 9.02 -5.88 17.30
N LEU A 65 7.94 -6.54 16.86
CA LEU A 65 6.78 -6.86 17.70
C LEU A 65 7.12 -7.75 18.87
N SER A 66 8.10 -8.67 18.74
CA SER A 66 8.52 -9.56 19.82
C SER A 66 9.08 -8.84 21.06
N LYS A 67 9.48 -7.56 20.89
CA LYS A 67 10.04 -6.71 21.96
C LYS A 67 9.04 -5.69 22.50
N LYS A 68 7.76 -5.80 22.11
CA LYS A 68 6.72 -4.82 22.43
C LYS A 68 5.49 -5.47 23.06
N ASP A 69 4.93 -4.83 24.08
CA ASP A 69 3.63 -5.19 24.63
C ASP A 69 2.47 -4.64 23.79
N TYR A 70 2.72 -3.55 23.06
CA TYR A 70 1.79 -2.93 22.14
C TYR A 70 1.71 -3.68 20.79
N ARG A 71 0.53 -3.68 20.19
CA ARG A 71 0.27 -4.32 18.88
C ARG A 71 -0.36 -3.31 17.91
N PRO A 72 0.40 -2.81 16.92
CA PRO A 72 -0.15 -2.05 15.81
C PRO A 72 -1.12 -2.90 14.99
N ALA A 73 -1.96 -2.28 14.17
CA ALA A 73 -2.71 -3.00 13.16
C ALA A 73 -1.73 -3.54 12.10
N ILE A 74 -1.85 -4.83 11.78
CA ILE A 74 -1.02 -5.47 10.76
C ILE A 74 -1.88 -5.82 9.54
N SER A 75 -1.41 -5.36 8.38
CA SER A 75 -1.87 -5.78 7.06
C SER A 75 -0.80 -6.64 6.41
N THR A 76 -1.16 -7.83 5.94
CA THR A 76 -0.30 -8.63 5.06
C THR A 76 -1.09 -9.21 3.90
N LYS A 77 -0.40 -9.86 2.98
CA LYS A 77 -0.98 -10.29 1.72
C LYS A 77 -0.79 -11.80 1.49
N VAL A 78 -1.67 -12.38 0.68
CA VAL A 78 -1.62 -13.77 0.22
C VAL A 78 -1.75 -13.83 -1.30
N GLY A 79 -1.56 -15.00 -1.89
CA GLY A 79 -1.53 -15.20 -3.34
C GLY A 79 -0.12 -15.33 -3.90
N ARG A 80 0.91 -15.03 -3.09
CA ARG A 80 2.31 -15.34 -3.40
C ARG A 80 2.88 -16.19 -2.27
N ARG A 81 3.24 -17.43 -2.59
CA ARG A 81 3.86 -18.38 -1.66
C ARG A 81 5.37 -18.29 -1.74
N LEU A 82 6.06 -18.28 -0.61
CA LEU A 82 7.53 -18.29 -0.55
C LEU A 82 8.05 -19.73 -0.61
N VAL A 83 8.84 -20.02 -1.63
CA VAL A 83 9.53 -21.31 -1.81
C VAL A 83 11.03 -21.12 -1.66
N PRO A 84 11.76 -22.02 -0.99
CA PRO A 84 13.23 -21.91 -0.89
C PRO A 84 13.86 -21.78 -2.27
N VAL A 85 14.83 -20.87 -2.42
CA VAL A 85 15.51 -20.63 -3.71
C VAL A 85 16.24 -21.89 -4.22
N GLY A 86 16.85 -22.67 -3.33
CA GLY A 86 17.57 -23.89 -3.70
C GLY A 86 18.75 -23.57 -4.64
N SER A 87 18.76 -24.22 -5.82
CA SER A 87 19.76 -23.99 -6.88
C SER A 87 19.25 -23.05 -7.99
N ARG A 88 18.07 -22.44 -7.83
CA ARG A 88 17.52 -21.47 -8.80
C ARG A 88 18.15 -20.10 -8.61
N ASP A 89 18.17 -19.31 -9.68
CA ASP A 89 18.58 -17.91 -9.58
C ASP A 89 17.53 -17.09 -8.84
N MET A 90 17.98 -16.10 -8.05
CA MET A 90 17.10 -15.17 -7.38
C MET A 90 16.51 -14.21 -8.42
N PRO A 91 15.17 -14.04 -8.47
CA PRO A 91 14.56 -13.10 -9.40
C PRO A 91 14.94 -11.65 -9.06
N ASP A 92 15.29 -10.88 -10.08
CA ASP A 92 15.41 -9.43 -9.95
C ASP A 92 14.00 -8.81 -10.01
N ASN A 93 13.52 -8.38 -8.88
CA ASN A 93 12.20 -7.76 -8.73
C ASN A 93 12.27 -6.48 -7.87
N GLY A 94 13.45 -5.83 -7.88
CA GLY A 94 13.70 -4.55 -7.23
C GLY A 94 14.01 -4.63 -5.73
N PHE A 95 14.10 -5.83 -5.14
CA PHE A 95 14.52 -6.02 -3.76
C PHE A 95 16.01 -6.40 -3.67
N GLU A 96 16.78 -5.57 -2.99
CA GLU A 96 18.22 -5.79 -2.76
C GLU A 96 18.44 -6.80 -1.62
N SER A 97 19.28 -7.82 -1.86
CA SER A 97 19.59 -8.82 -0.84
C SER A 97 18.35 -9.37 -0.11
N PRO A 98 17.34 -9.89 -0.83
CA PRO A 98 16.15 -10.44 -0.21
C PRO A 98 16.45 -11.73 0.56
N ALA A 99 15.50 -12.20 1.38
CA ALA A 99 15.60 -13.52 2.01
C ALA A 99 15.66 -14.65 0.94
N PRO A 100 16.27 -15.83 1.26
CA PRO A 100 16.57 -16.87 0.27
C PRO A 100 15.33 -17.68 -0.14
N PHE A 101 14.30 -16.98 -0.58
CA PHE A 101 13.04 -17.54 -1.08
C PHE A 101 12.67 -16.91 -2.42
N ILE A 102 11.82 -17.60 -3.19
CA ILE A 102 11.21 -17.10 -4.41
C ILE A 102 9.70 -16.97 -4.17
N PRO A 103 9.11 -15.79 -4.36
CA PRO A 103 7.67 -15.63 -4.31
C PRO A 103 7.03 -16.19 -5.60
N GLU A 104 6.27 -17.27 -5.46
CA GLU A 104 5.52 -17.91 -6.55
C GLU A 104 4.03 -17.65 -6.37
N PHE A 105 3.33 -17.33 -7.47
CA PHE A 105 1.88 -17.15 -7.43
C PHE A 105 1.16 -18.48 -7.16
N ASP A 106 0.25 -18.45 -6.21
CA ASP A 106 -0.60 -19.59 -5.87
C ASP A 106 -1.93 -19.08 -5.27
N TYR A 107 -2.95 -18.99 -6.11
CA TYR A 107 -4.29 -18.52 -5.73
C TYR A 107 -5.24 -19.67 -5.38
N SER A 108 -4.75 -20.90 -5.28
CA SER A 108 -5.53 -22.03 -4.75
C SER A 108 -5.87 -21.81 -3.27
N ALA A 109 -6.99 -22.38 -2.81
CA ALA A 109 -7.37 -22.33 -1.39
C ALA A 109 -6.23 -22.82 -0.47
N LYS A 110 -5.54 -23.90 -0.89
CA LYS A 110 -4.36 -24.41 -0.15
C LYS A 110 -3.20 -23.40 -0.16
N GLY A 111 -2.89 -22.79 -1.29
CA GLY A 111 -1.82 -21.79 -1.44
C GLY A 111 -2.07 -20.57 -0.57
N ILE A 112 -3.31 -20.08 -0.51
CA ILE A 112 -3.74 -18.99 0.36
C ILE A 112 -3.50 -19.32 1.84
N ARG A 113 -3.97 -20.49 2.30
CA ARG A 113 -3.79 -20.92 3.70
C ARG A 113 -2.33 -21.12 4.06
N ASP A 114 -1.55 -21.78 3.21
CA ASP A 114 -0.11 -22.01 3.42
C ASP A 114 0.66 -20.67 3.49
N SER A 115 0.37 -19.75 2.58
CA SER A 115 0.97 -18.41 2.58
C SER A 115 0.63 -17.65 3.87
N PHE A 116 -0.64 -17.65 4.29
CA PHE A 116 -1.09 -17.02 5.51
C PHE A 116 -0.39 -17.58 6.76
N VAL A 117 -0.37 -18.90 6.92
CA VAL A 117 0.30 -19.57 8.06
C VAL A 117 1.80 -19.27 8.09
N SER A 118 2.43 -19.19 6.91
CA SER A 118 3.84 -18.81 6.79
C SER A 118 4.07 -17.35 7.20
N SER A 119 3.17 -16.42 6.82
CA SER A 119 3.20 -15.02 7.26
C SER A 119 3.01 -14.85 8.76
N GLN A 120 2.08 -15.58 9.37
CA GLN A 120 1.89 -15.60 10.82
C GLN A 120 3.20 -15.96 11.56
N LYS A 121 3.93 -16.96 11.06
CA LYS A 121 5.22 -17.38 11.66
C LYS A 121 6.28 -16.29 11.55
N ARG A 122 6.41 -15.62 10.40
CA ARG A 122 7.37 -14.53 10.22
C ARG A 122 7.04 -13.30 11.06
N LEU A 123 5.74 -12.97 11.15
CA LEU A 123 5.25 -11.83 11.93
C LEU A 123 5.18 -12.13 13.45
N GLY A 124 5.15 -13.40 13.85
CA GLY A 124 5.00 -13.78 15.26
C GLY A 124 3.63 -13.39 15.84
N VAL A 125 2.56 -13.47 15.03
CA VAL A 125 1.19 -13.10 15.44
C VAL A 125 0.20 -14.22 15.12
N ASP A 126 -0.82 -14.39 15.97
CA ASP A 126 -1.89 -15.37 15.75
C ASP A 126 -3.01 -14.84 14.86
N VAL A 127 -3.18 -13.50 14.85
CA VAL A 127 -4.22 -12.79 14.11
C VAL A 127 -3.60 -11.61 13.39
N VAL A 128 -3.90 -11.45 12.11
CA VAL A 128 -3.61 -10.20 11.37
C VAL A 128 -4.88 -9.35 11.30
N ASN A 129 -4.74 -8.04 11.22
CA ASN A 129 -5.91 -7.17 11.13
C ASN A 129 -6.52 -7.23 9.74
N MET A 130 -5.68 -7.20 8.70
CA MET A 130 -6.11 -7.23 7.31
C MET A 130 -5.34 -8.30 6.53
N LEU A 131 -6.07 -9.09 5.76
CA LEU A 131 -5.53 -10.07 4.82
C LEU A 131 -5.96 -9.67 3.41
N LEU A 132 -5.01 -9.35 2.55
CA LEU A 132 -5.27 -8.85 1.22
C LEU A 132 -4.83 -9.86 0.16
N LEU A 133 -5.64 -10.09 -0.86
CA LEU A 133 -5.24 -10.84 -2.04
C LEU A 133 -4.35 -9.96 -2.93
N HIS A 134 -3.13 -10.43 -3.22
CA HIS A 134 -2.07 -9.63 -3.83
C HIS A 134 -2.06 -9.77 -5.34
N ASP A 135 -2.09 -8.62 -6.05
CA ASP A 135 -1.82 -8.49 -7.48
C ASP A 135 -2.55 -9.52 -8.36
N VAL A 136 -3.86 -9.54 -8.31
CA VAL A 136 -4.72 -10.47 -9.07
C VAL A 136 -5.16 -9.91 -10.43
N GLY A 137 -4.61 -8.76 -10.85
CA GLY A 137 -5.03 -8.03 -12.05
C GLY A 137 -4.23 -8.37 -13.31
N GLU A 138 -4.69 -7.79 -14.43
CA GLU A 138 -4.14 -7.98 -15.77
C GLU A 138 -2.69 -7.48 -15.89
N LYS A 139 -2.38 -6.36 -15.25
CA LYS A 139 -1.02 -5.79 -15.24
C LYS A 139 0.04 -6.78 -14.75
N THR A 140 -0.33 -7.65 -13.81
CA THR A 140 0.58 -8.66 -13.25
C THR A 140 0.57 -9.94 -14.07
N HIS A 141 -0.56 -10.35 -14.60
CA HIS A 141 -0.75 -11.70 -15.17
C HIS A 141 -0.90 -11.72 -16.69
N GLY A 142 -1.05 -10.56 -17.35
CA GLY A 142 -1.21 -10.49 -18.80
C GLY A 142 -2.30 -11.41 -19.31
N ASP A 143 -2.00 -12.21 -20.32
CA ASP A 143 -2.94 -13.15 -20.95
C ASP A 143 -3.51 -14.21 -19.98
N ALA A 144 -2.84 -14.49 -18.88
CA ALA A 144 -3.32 -15.44 -17.87
C ALA A 144 -4.35 -14.83 -16.90
N HIS A 145 -4.59 -13.50 -16.96
CA HIS A 145 -5.41 -12.77 -16.01
C HIS A 145 -6.82 -13.38 -15.79
N GLU A 146 -7.52 -13.74 -16.86
CA GLU A 146 -8.88 -14.29 -16.74
C GLU A 146 -8.92 -15.61 -15.94
N ALA A 147 -7.95 -16.50 -16.17
CA ALA A 147 -7.84 -17.74 -15.41
C ALA A 147 -7.47 -17.49 -13.94
N VAL A 148 -6.56 -16.56 -13.71
CA VAL A 148 -6.16 -16.15 -12.35
C VAL A 148 -7.33 -15.52 -11.60
N LEU A 149 -8.09 -14.62 -12.23
CA LEU A 149 -9.24 -14.00 -11.60
C LEU A 149 -10.35 -15.03 -11.30
N ALA A 150 -10.60 -15.98 -12.21
CA ALA A 150 -11.54 -17.07 -11.96
C ALA A 150 -11.11 -17.88 -10.72
N GLN A 151 -9.84 -18.29 -10.64
CA GLN A 151 -9.32 -19.00 -9.45
C GLN A 151 -9.38 -18.16 -8.18
N ALA A 152 -9.10 -16.86 -8.28
CA ALA A 152 -9.22 -15.94 -7.14
C ALA A 152 -10.65 -15.89 -6.60
N LEU A 153 -11.65 -15.83 -7.48
CA LEU A 153 -13.07 -15.78 -7.11
C LEU A 153 -13.57 -17.13 -6.56
N ASP A 154 -13.13 -18.25 -7.15
CA ASP A 154 -13.65 -19.57 -6.84
C ASP A 154 -12.92 -20.25 -5.65
N GLU A 155 -11.65 -19.91 -5.41
CA GLU A 155 -10.82 -20.55 -4.39
C GLU A 155 -10.24 -19.54 -3.38
N ALA A 156 -9.49 -18.51 -3.82
CA ALA A 156 -8.72 -17.66 -2.92
C ALA A 156 -9.61 -16.83 -1.99
N LEU A 157 -10.57 -16.10 -2.52
CA LEU A 157 -11.46 -15.24 -1.73
C LEU A 157 -12.39 -16.04 -0.78
N PRO A 158 -12.98 -17.18 -1.19
CA PRO A 158 -13.67 -18.08 -0.27
C PRO A 158 -12.79 -18.57 0.88
N GLU A 159 -11.52 -18.94 0.63
CA GLU A 159 -10.58 -19.34 1.67
C GLU A 159 -10.23 -18.19 2.62
N MET A 160 -10.04 -16.96 2.11
CA MET A 160 -9.86 -15.78 2.94
C MET A 160 -11.09 -15.51 3.82
N ALA A 161 -12.30 -15.70 3.28
CA ALA A 161 -13.52 -15.59 4.06
C ALA A 161 -13.60 -16.65 5.17
N ALA A 162 -13.14 -17.88 4.90
CA ALA A 162 -13.03 -18.94 5.91
C ALA A 162 -12.03 -18.55 7.02
N LEU A 163 -10.85 -18.05 6.68
CA LEU A 163 -9.86 -17.53 7.64
C LEU A 163 -10.43 -16.39 8.50
N LYS A 164 -11.27 -15.51 7.91
CA LYS A 164 -11.98 -14.47 8.65
C LYS A 164 -13.00 -15.09 9.62
N ALA A 165 -13.78 -16.06 9.18
CA ALA A 165 -14.75 -16.75 10.03
C ALA A 165 -14.07 -17.53 11.19
N GLU A 166 -12.86 -18.05 10.97
CA GLU A 166 -12.01 -18.69 11.99
C GLU A 166 -11.40 -17.66 12.98
N GLY A 167 -11.60 -16.35 12.78
CA GLY A 167 -11.00 -15.28 13.60
C GLY A 167 -9.50 -15.09 13.38
N LYS A 168 -8.95 -15.58 12.28
CA LYS A 168 -7.53 -15.44 11.93
C LYS A 168 -7.19 -14.09 11.30
N THR A 169 -8.18 -13.43 10.72
CA THR A 169 -8.11 -12.04 10.25
C THR A 169 -9.42 -11.32 10.57
N LYS A 170 -9.35 -9.98 10.71
CA LYS A 170 -10.56 -9.18 10.97
C LYS A 170 -11.22 -8.72 9.68
N TRP A 171 -10.41 -8.36 8.67
CA TRP A 171 -10.87 -7.81 7.40
C TRP A 171 -10.16 -8.48 6.24
N ILE A 172 -10.89 -8.68 5.14
CA ILE A 172 -10.37 -9.24 3.90
C ILE A 172 -10.59 -8.28 2.74
N GLY A 173 -9.69 -8.32 1.76
CA GLY A 173 -9.78 -7.45 0.59
C GLY A 173 -8.73 -7.73 -0.46
N LEU A 174 -8.47 -6.74 -1.33
CA LEU A 174 -7.44 -6.80 -2.36
C LEU A 174 -6.31 -5.82 -2.06
N GLY A 175 -5.09 -6.16 -2.44
CA GLY A 175 -3.93 -5.26 -2.48
C GLY A 175 -3.37 -5.21 -3.90
N VAL A 176 -3.69 -4.15 -4.66
CA VAL A 176 -3.48 -4.10 -6.10
C VAL A 176 -3.06 -2.71 -6.61
N ASN A 177 -2.58 -2.66 -7.84
CA ASN A 177 -2.24 -1.43 -8.57
C ASN A 177 -3.24 -1.15 -9.72
N GLU A 178 -4.42 -1.76 -9.70
CA GLU A 178 -5.43 -1.70 -10.77
C GLU A 178 -6.81 -1.54 -10.15
N ILE A 179 -7.65 -0.69 -10.75
CA ILE A 179 -9.02 -0.46 -10.29
C ILE A 179 -9.99 -1.46 -10.91
N GLU A 180 -9.77 -1.79 -12.17
CA GLU A 180 -10.65 -2.65 -12.99
C GLU A 180 -10.88 -4.02 -12.34
N VAL A 181 -9.84 -4.61 -11.78
CA VAL A 181 -9.97 -5.89 -11.06
C VAL A 181 -10.74 -5.73 -9.75
N CYS A 182 -10.62 -4.59 -9.07
CA CYS A 182 -11.42 -4.31 -7.88
C CYS A 182 -12.91 -4.22 -8.18
N GLU A 183 -13.29 -3.55 -9.27
CA GLU A 183 -14.68 -3.46 -9.74
C GLU A 183 -15.25 -4.85 -10.01
N ARG A 184 -14.53 -5.66 -10.79
CA ARG A 184 -14.94 -7.03 -11.14
C ARG A 184 -15.12 -7.94 -9.93
N VAL A 185 -14.26 -7.82 -8.92
CA VAL A 185 -14.38 -8.60 -7.68
C VAL A 185 -15.54 -8.11 -6.83
N LEU A 186 -15.72 -6.78 -6.66
CA LEU A 186 -16.82 -6.21 -5.87
C LEU A 186 -18.19 -6.50 -6.45
N ASP A 187 -18.31 -6.79 -7.73
CA ASP A 187 -19.57 -7.21 -8.35
C ASP A 187 -19.96 -8.66 -8.00
N ARG A 188 -19.05 -9.42 -7.42
CA ARG A 188 -19.22 -10.85 -7.11
C ARG A 188 -19.10 -11.16 -5.62
N ILE A 189 -18.29 -10.44 -4.89
CA ILE A 189 -17.94 -10.73 -3.50
C ILE A 189 -17.86 -9.43 -2.70
N ASP A 190 -18.48 -9.41 -1.53
CA ASP A 190 -18.35 -8.30 -0.58
C ASP A 190 -16.97 -8.34 0.08
N LEU A 191 -16.22 -7.24 -0.07
CA LEU A 191 -14.94 -7.01 0.59
C LEU A 191 -15.08 -5.96 1.68
N ASP A 192 -14.22 -6.03 2.69
CA ASP A 192 -14.19 -5.05 3.78
C ASP A 192 -13.31 -3.83 3.42
N VAL A 193 -12.20 -4.09 2.73
CA VAL A 193 -11.14 -3.10 2.50
C VAL A 193 -10.44 -3.34 1.17
N LEU A 194 -9.99 -2.28 0.53
CA LEU A 194 -9.12 -2.31 -0.64
C LEU A 194 -7.86 -1.51 -0.35
N LEU A 195 -6.70 -2.05 -0.67
CA LEU A 195 -5.44 -1.31 -0.73
C LEU A 195 -5.12 -1.08 -2.20
N ILE A 196 -5.17 0.19 -2.61
CA ILE A 196 -4.93 0.62 -3.99
C ILE A 196 -3.63 1.43 -4.01
N ALA A 197 -2.64 0.95 -4.77
CA ALA A 197 -1.35 1.58 -4.83
C ALA A 197 -1.15 2.38 -6.12
N GLY A 198 -0.84 3.68 -5.98
CA GLY A 198 -0.47 4.56 -7.07
C GLY A 198 -1.60 4.95 -8.03
N ARG A 199 -2.87 4.66 -7.73
CA ARG A 199 -4.02 4.97 -8.60
C ARG A 199 -4.91 6.10 -8.07
N TYR A 200 -4.73 6.54 -6.84
CA TYR A 200 -5.34 7.75 -6.30
C TYR A 200 -4.28 8.58 -5.57
N THR A 201 -3.66 9.48 -6.30
CA THR A 201 -2.55 10.33 -5.85
C THR A 201 -2.76 11.75 -6.38
N LEU A 202 -1.97 12.71 -5.91
CA LEU A 202 -2.01 14.07 -6.43
C LEU A 202 -1.74 14.11 -7.95
N LEU A 203 -0.89 13.21 -8.46
CA LEU A 203 -0.56 13.12 -9.88
C LEU A 203 -1.65 12.41 -10.70
N GLU A 204 -2.28 11.39 -10.13
CA GLU A 204 -3.19 10.46 -10.80
C GLU A 204 -4.42 10.20 -9.94
N HIS A 205 -5.59 10.68 -10.32
CA HIS A 205 -6.80 10.54 -9.51
C HIS A 205 -8.12 10.52 -10.31
N ASP A 206 -8.17 11.14 -11.50
CA ASP A 206 -9.43 11.33 -12.23
C ASP A 206 -10.13 10.01 -12.54
N ASN A 207 -9.38 9.00 -13.02
CA ASN A 207 -9.94 7.68 -13.36
C ASN A 207 -10.40 6.89 -12.13
N SER A 208 -9.90 7.25 -10.94
CA SER A 208 -10.20 6.55 -9.70
C SER A 208 -11.41 7.11 -8.95
N LEU A 209 -11.80 8.37 -9.23
CA LEU A 209 -12.86 9.05 -8.48
C LEU A 209 -14.21 8.30 -8.51
N PRO A 210 -14.74 7.89 -9.68
CA PRO A 210 -16.02 7.19 -9.73
C PRO A 210 -16.00 5.88 -8.91
N PHE A 211 -14.87 5.17 -8.93
CA PHE A 211 -14.69 3.95 -8.17
C PHE A 211 -14.62 4.21 -6.66
N LEU A 212 -13.91 5.24 -6.23
CA LEU A 212 -13.85 5.61 -4.81
C LEU A 212 -15.20 6.07 -4.28
N ASP A 213 -15.97 6.83 -5.07
CA ASP A 213 -17.35 7.19 -4.73
C ASP A 213 -18.22 5.94 -4.55
N GLU A 214 -18.09 4.95 -5.42
CA GLU A 214 -18.80 3.67 -5.30
C GLU A 214 -18.36 2.88 -4.08
N CYS A 215 -17.06 2.83 -3.77
CA CYS A 215 -16.54 2.24 -2.53
C CYS A 215 -17.19 2.90 -1.29
N ASN A 216 -17.24 4.23 -1.27
CA ASN A 216 -17.86 4.97 -0.18
C ASN A 216 -19.34 4.62 -0.04
N ARG A 217 -20.08 4.57 -1.15
CA ARG A 217 -21.51 4.21 -1.19
C ARG A 217 -21.75 2.77 -0.69
N ARG A 218 -20.89 1.82 -1.06
CA ARG A 218 -20.96 0.42 -0.60
C ARG A 218 -20.43 0.22 0.83
N GLY A 219 -19.78 1.23 1.42
CA GLY A 219 -19.12 1.14 2.73
C GLY A 219 -17.85 0.28 2.70
N VAL A 220 -17.23 0.11 1.54
CA VAL A 220 -15.90 -0.50 1.38
C VAL A 220 -14.86 0.55 1.72
N ARG A 221 -13.94 0.24 2.62
CA ARG A 221 -12.88 1.16 3.02
C ARG A 221 -11.69 1.05 2.08
N VAL A 222 -11.02 2.18 1.84
CA VAL A 222 -9.86 2.22 0.95
C VAL A 222 -8.62 2.67 1.73
N ILE A 223 -7.52 1.98 1.50
CA ILE A 223 -6.18 2.35 1.94
C ILE A 223 -5.39 2.74 0.70
N ILE A 224 -4.74 3.90 0.75
CA ILE A 224 -3.92 4.37 -0.36
C ILE A 224 -2.46 4.04 -0.09
N GLY A 225 -1.91 3.17 -0.95
CA GLY A 225 -0.47 2.94 -1.07
C GLY A 225 0.12 3.75 -2.23
N GLY A 226 1.45 3.83 -2.29
CA GLY A 226 2.13 4.49 -3.40
C GLY A 226 1.81 5.98 -3.57
N ALA A 227 1.49 6.70 -2.48
CA ALA A 227 1.10 8.11 -2.48
C ALA A 227 2.10 9.05 -3.19
N PHE A 228 3.34 8.61 -3.36
CA PHE A 228 4.41 9.36 -4.01
C PHE A 228 4.72 8.89 -5.46
N ASN A 229 3.89 8.04 -6.07
CA ASN A 229 4.10 7.51 -7.43
C ASN A 229 5.54 7.01 -7.64
N SER A 230 5.91 5.92 -6.94
CA SER A 230 7.26 5.33 -6.97
C SER A 230 8.39 6.30 -6.56
N GLY A 231 8.07 7.37 -5.83
CA GLY A 231 9.03 8.37 -5.37
C GLY A 231 9.06 9.66 -6.21
N LEU A 232 8.35 9.73 -7.34
CA LEU A 232 8.37 10.89 -8.24
C LEU A 232 7.93 12.20 -7.54
N LEU A 233 6.92 12.13 -6.68
CA LEU A 233 6.39 13.30 -5.96
C LEU A 233 7.26 13.76 -4.78
N VAL A 234 8.27 12.96 -4.38
CA VAL A 234 9.18 13.28 -3.27
C VAL A 234 10.62 13.52 -3.73
N ALA A 235 10.95 13.15 -4.97
CA ALA A 235 12.29 13.34 -5.53
C ALA A 235 12.69 14.81 -5.50
N SER A 236 13.90 15.13 -4.99
CA SER A 236 14.39 16.49 -4.77
C SER A 236 15.76 16.79 -5.40
N GLY A 237 16.36 15.83 -6.07
CA GLY A 237 17.73 15.94 -6.58
C GLY A 237 18.02 15.04 -7.78
N ASN A 238 19.13 14.34 -7.72
CA ASN A 238 19.62 13.46 -8.79
C ASN A 238 19.14 12.00 -8.66
N GLU A 239 18.12 11.74 -7.84
CA GLU A 239 17.55 10.40 -7.73
C GLU A 239 16.90 9.99 -9.05
N PRO A 240 16.92 8.69 -9.39
CA PRO A 240 16.18 8.18 -10.53
C PRO A 240 14.69 8.53 -10.41
N LEU A 241 14.14 9.20 -11.41
CA LEU A 241 12.72 9.53 -11.47
C LEU A 241 11.95 8.30 -11.92
N ARG A 242 11.13 7.73 -11.02
CA ARG A 242 10.37 6.51 -11.28
C ARG A 242 8.87 6.76 -11.21
N TYR A 243 8.15 6.08 -12.08
CA TYR A 243 6.70 6.02 -12.12
C TYR A 243 6.30 4.58 -12.43
N ASP A 244 5.35 4.01 -11.68
CA ASP A 244 4.94 2.60 -11.84
C ASP A 244 6.12 1.61 -11.82
N TYR A 245 7.12 1.89 -10.95
CA TYR A 245 8.34 1.08 -10.74
C TYR A 245 9.34 1.07 -11.91
N VAL A 246 9.08 1.81 -12.98
CA VAL A 246 9.97 2.01 -14.13
C VAL A 246 10.38 3.48 -14.24
N ASP A 247 11.21 3.81 -15.24
CA ASP A 247 11.60 5.21 -15.49
C ASP A 247 10.37 6.07 -15.78
N ALA A 248 10.31 7.26 -15.19
CA ALA A 248 9.17 8.14 -15.30
C ALA A 248 9.03 8.69 -16.73
N PRO A 249 7.83 8.63 -17.34
CA PRO A 249 7.59 9.23 -18.63
C PRO A 249 7.62 10.78 -18.54
N GLU A 250 7.97 11.41 -19.65
CA GLU A 250 8.15 12.87 -19.73
C GLU A 250 6.93 13.65 -19.22
N TRP A 251 5.71 13.23 -19.60
CA TRP A 251 4.48 13.89 -19.15
C TRP A 251 4.34 13.93 -17.62
N ALA A 252 4.77 12.86 -16.94
CA ALA A 252 4.67 12.77 -15.48
C ALA A 252 5.69 13.70 -14.81
N VAL A 253 6.91 13.75 -15.36
CA VAL A 253 7.97 14.65 -14.88
C VAL A 253 7.57 16.11 -15.04
N GLU A 254 7.04 16.49 -16.21
CA GLU A 254 6.55 17.84 -16.47
C GLU A 254 5.40 18.24 -15.55
N ARG A 255 4.40 17.36 -15.37
CA ARG A 255 3.25 17.62 -14.51
C ARG A 255 3.67 17.77 -13.05
N VAL A 256 4.58 16.94 -12.56
CA VAL A 256 5.16 17.06 -11.21
C VAL A 256 5.95 18.35 -11.05
N GLY A 257 6.67 18.79 -12.08
CA GLY A 257 7.33 20.10 -12.10
C GLY A 257 6.35 21.25 -11.89
N GLN A 258 5.25 21.27 -12.64
CA GLN A 258 4.19 22.27 -12.52
C GLN A 258 3.49 22.25 -11.14
N MET A 259 3.28 21.05 -10.57
CA MET A 259 2.74 20.91 -9.21
C MET A 259 3.70 21.48 -8.16
N ARG A 260 5.00 21.23 -8.32
CA ARG A 260 6.04 21.76 -7.43
C ARG A 260 6.09 23.29 -7.46
N GLU A 261 6.00 23.88 -8.63
CA GLU A 261 5.92 25.34 -8.79
C GLU A 261 4.67 25.93 -8.12
N ALA A 262 3.50 25.28 -8.28
CA ALA A 262 2.27 25.71 -7.61
C ALA A 262 2.38 25.62 -6.08
N CYS A 263 2.94 24.54 -5.55
CA CYS A 263 3.19 24.36 -4.14
C CYS A 263 4.16 25.42 -3.57
N ALA A 264 5.19 25.77 -4.32
CA ALA A 264 6.18 26.78 -3.91
C ALA A 264 5.57 28.19 -3.72
N VAL A 265 4.48 28.53 -4.42
CA VAL A 265 3.75 29.81 -4.24
C VAL A 265 3.20 29.95 -2.80
N TYR A 266 2.92 28.84 -2.14
CA TYR A 266 2.35 28.79 -0.79
C TYR A 266 3.34 28.26 0.25
N ASP A 267 4.63 28.17 -0.07
CA ASP A 267 5.67 27.60 0.79
C ASP A 267 5.35 26.14 1.28
N VAL A 268 4.60 25.38 0.48
CA VAL A 268 4.22 23.99 0.79
C VAL A 268 5.14 23.02 0.07
N PRO A 269 5.82 22.10 0.76
CA PRO A 269 6.52 21.00 0.10
C PRO A 269 5.53 20.12 -0.69
N LEU A 270 5.84 19.82 -1.95
CA LEU A 270 5.00 18.94 -2.77
C LEU A 270 4.62 17.62 -2.10
N PRO A 271 5.53 16.91 -1.39
CA PRO A 271 5.16 15.69 -0.65
C PRO A 271 4.08 15.88 0.42
N ALA A 272 4.03 17.05 1.08
CA ALA A 272 2.98 17.35 2.06
C ALA A 272 1.61 17.44 1.38
N ALA A 273 1.53 18.20 0.28
CA ALA A 273 0.31 18.27 -0.53
C ALA A 273 -0.10 16.89 -1.07
N ALA A 274 0.85 16.08 -1.55
CA ALA A 274 0.58 14.75 -2.07
C ALA A 274 0.00 13.78 -1.01
N LEU A 275 0.54 13.77 0.19
CA LEU A 275 0.04 12.92 1.29
C LEU A 275 -1.35 13.33 1.74
N GLN A 276 -1.57 14.62 1.99
CA GLN A 276 -2.83 15.11 2.49
C GLN A 276 -3.94 14.99 1.44
N PHE A 277 -3.62 15.19 0.16
CA PHE A 277 -4.55 14.96 -0.94
C PHE A 277 -5.10 13.54 -0.94
N CYS A 278 -4.24 12.52 -0.79
CA CYS A 278 -4.67 11.13 -0.78
C CYS A 278 -5.71 10.83 0.33
N GLY A 279 -5.58 11.47 1.48
CA GLY A 279 -6.48 11.28 2.63
C GLY A 279 -7.81 12.04 2.56
N ALA A 280 -8.00 12.91 1.57
CA ALA A 280 -9.16 13.80 1.53
C ALA A 280 -10.46 13.12 1.05
N HIS A 281 -10.40 11.98 0.37
CA HIS A 281 -11.58 11.30 -0.14
C HIS A 281 -12.31 10.53 0.98
N PRO A 282 -13.65 10.62 1.10
CA PRO A 282 -14.41 9.98 2.20
C PRO A 282 -14.28 8.45 2.27
N ALA A 283 -14.00 7.77 1.17
CA ALA A 283 -13.73 6.31 1.16
C ALA A 283 -12.38 5.96 1.78
N VAL A 284 -11.41 6.90 1.77
CA VAL A 284 -10.05 6.64 2.24
C VAL A 284 -10.01 6.66 3.76
N THR A 285 -9.57 5.56 4.33
CA THR A 285 -9.45 5.39 5.79
C THR A 285 -8.01 5.62 6.27
N SER A 286 -7.03 5.26 5.43
CA SER A 286 -5.61 5.40 5.78
C SER A 286 -4.78 5.61 4.53
N VAL A 287 -3.70 6.38 4.64
CA VAL A 287 -2.64 6.49 3.64
C VAL A 287 -1.38 5.86 4.21
N ILE A 288 -0.71 5.00 3.43
CA ILE A 288 0.46 4.25 3.89
C ILE A 288 1.72 4.59 3.06
N PRO A 289 2.32 5.77 3.28
CA PRO A 289 3.59 6.11 2.66
C PRO A 289 4.69 5.11 3.05
N GLY A 290 5.57 4.81 2.10
CA GLY A 290 6.75 3.99 2.36
C GLY A 290 7.88 4.79 3.01
N ALA A 291 8.56 4.17 3.99
CA ALA A 291 9.80 4.69 4.55
C ALA A 291 10.79 3.55 4.84
N ARG A 292 12.09 3.89 4.85
CA ARG A 292 13.19 2.96 5.17
C ARG A 292 14.19 3.54 6.18
N SER A 293 13.89 4.70 6.76
CA SER A 293 14.66 5.29 7.86
C SER A 293 13.76 6.06 8.82
N ALA A 294 14.18 6.20 10.07
CA ALA A 294 13.49 7.00 11.07
C ALA A 294 13.35 8.47 10.62
N GLU A 295 14.36 9.00 9.93
CA GLU A 295 14.32 10.37 9.40
C GLU A 295 13.21 10.56 8.39
N GLN A 296 13.02 9.60 7.47
CA GLN A 296 11.92 9.65 6.51
C GLN A 296 10.56 9.57 7.21
N VAL A 297 10.41 8.75 8.24
CA VAL A 297 9.18 8.70 9.05
C VAL A 297 8.90 10.04 9.72
N HIS A 298 9.90 10.64 10.36
CA HIS A 298 9.74 11.95 10.99
C HIS A 298 9.41 13.05 9.95
N GLN A 299 9.97 12.94 8.75
CA GLN A 299 9.65 13.87 7.66
C GLN A 299 8.20 13.70 7.19
N ILE A 300 7.73 12.45 7.02
CA ILE A 300 6.34 12.13 6.68
C ILE A 300 5.41 12.69 7.77
N ALA A 301 5.69 12.46 9.05
CA ALA A 301 4.88 12.98 10.15
C ALA A 301 4.74 14.51 10.08
N ARG A 302 5.85 15.24 9.85
CA ARG A 302 5.79 16.69 9.66
C ARG A 302 4.92 17.12 8.49
N TRP A 303 4.95 16.37 7.37
CA TRP A 303 4.12 16.67 6.19
C TRP A 303 2.63 16.41 6.42
N THR A 304 2.29 15.42 7.22
CA THR A 304 0.89 15.09 7.53
C THR A 304 0.24 16.07 8.49
N GLU A 305 1.03 16.75 9.33
CA GLU A 305 0.57 17.74 10.32
C GLU A 305 0.65 19.18 9.81
N MET A 306 1.23 19.41 8.63
CA MET A 306 1.39 20.74 8.07
C MET A 306 0.04 21.36 7.69
N GLU A 307 -0.21 22.59 8.13
CA GLU A 307 -1.34 23.38 7.63
C GLU A 307 -1.07 23.80 6.18
N ILE A 308 -2.01 23.51 5.30
CA ILE A 308 -1.95 23.89 3.88
C ILE A 308 -3.03 24.91 3.60
N ASP A 309 -2.60 26.09 3.10
CA ASP A 309 -3.55 27.14 2.68
C ASP A 309 -4.50 26.61 1.59
N PRO A 310 -5.82 26.73 1.77
CA PRO A 310 -6.81 26.30 0.77
C PRO A 310 -6.60 26.94 -0.62
N GLY A 311 -5.92 28.07 -0.70
CA GLY A 311 -5.55 28.73 -1.95
C GLY A 311 -4.66 27.85 -2.85
N LEU A 312 -3.83 26.96 -2.26
CA LEU A 312 -3.05 25.99 -3.03
C LEU A 312 -3.96 25.08 -3.86
N TRP A 313 -4.99 24.54 -3.25
CA TRP A 313 -5.92 23.64 -3.95
C TRP A 313 -6.68 24.34 -5.08
N ASN A 314 -7.03 25.62 -4.86
CA ASN A 314 -7.64 26.45 -5.91
C ASN A 314 -6.67 26.70 -7.06
N LEU A 315 -5.41 27.05 -6.78
CA LEU A 315 -4.38 27.23 -7.79
C LEU A 315 -4.13 25.95 -8.60
N LEU A 316 -4.08 24.78 -7.95
CA LEU A 316 -3.93 23.49 -8.64
C LEU A 316 -5.12 23.19 -9.56
N ARG A 317 -6.35 23.54 -9.17
CA ARG A 317 -7.55 23.42 -10.01
C ARG A 317 -7.54 24.40 -11.19
N GLU A 318 -7.15 25.64 -10.97
CA GLU A 318 -7.03 26.67 -12.02
C GLU A 318 -6.01 26.28 -13.09
N LYS A 319 -4.89 25.68 -12.66
CA LYS A 319 -3.85 25.16 -13.56
C LYS A 319 -4.21 23.81 -14.20
N CYS A 320 -5.39 23.25 -13.94
CA CYS A 320 -5.82 21.93 -14.39
C CYS A 320 -4.85 20.81 -13.97
N LEU A 321 -4.17 20.98 -12.84
CA LEU A 321 -3.28 19.98 -12.25
C LEU A 321 -4.03 18.98 -11.37
N ILE A 322 -5.20 19.37 -10.85
CA ILE A 322 -6.17 18.46 -10.20
C ILE A 322 -7.56 18.73 -10.74
N SER A 323 -8.44 17.71 -10.65
CA SER A 323 -9.83 17.82 -11.06
C SER A 323 -10.59 18.87 -10.24
N LYS A 324 -11.57 19.52 -10.87
CA LYS A 324 -12.43 20.49 -10.17
C LYS A 324 -13.31 19.86 -9.10
N THR A 325 -13.64 18.59 -9.26
CA THR A 325 -14.58 17.85 -8.39
C THR A 325 -13.88 16.98 -7.35
N VAL A 326 -12.54 16.81 -7.44
CA VAL A 326 -11.82 15.97 -6.49
C VAL A 326 -11.87 16.57 -5.08
N PRO A 327 -12.18 15.76 -4.06
CA PRO A 327 -12.06 16.18 -2.67
C PRO A 327 -10.62 16.60 -2.36
N VAL A 328 -10.49 17.68 -1.59
CA VAL A 328 -9.20 18.19 -1.10
C VAL A 328 -9.28 18.39 0.40
N PRO A 329 -8.17 18.44 1.13
CA PRO A 329 -8.15 18.79 2.55
C PRO A 329 -8.85 20.12 2.83
N SER A 330 -9.59 20.17 3.95
CA SER A 330 -10.36 21.35 4.41
C SER A 330 -9.52 22.26 5.28
#